data_2aa8959724364d4ffdaf593024ca1e85
#
_entry.id   2aa8959724364d4ffdaf593024ca1e85
#
_cell.length_a   1.000
_cell.length_b   1.000
_cell.length_c   1.000
_cell.angle_alpha   90.00
_cell.angle_beta   90.00
_cell.angle_gamma   90.00
#
_symmetry.space_group_name_H-M   'P 1'
#
loop_
_entity.id
_entity.type
_entity.pdbx_description
1 polymer ?
#
loop_
_entity_poly.entity_id
_entity_poly.type
_entity_poly.pdbx_seq_one_letter_code
_entity_poly.pdbx_strand_id
1 'polypeptide(L)'
;MHYTGTIWRPPYEADSLIIEATAGCTHRKCKFCTLYEDLPFKFRRTPLETMETDLLEAQTWFHDPLHKAEEHLFGLDETNASRIFLAGANPFGLRAHHLLDIAELAHRSFPRLKSIGCFSRVTDVTQKTDEELAALAQAGFDGLTIGIETGDDEALAFMDKGYESKDIVEQCARLDAAGIGYAFFYLAGISGKGRGVVGARATAEVCNQTHPWLIGANMLTIYKSSELYREIEEGQWEEETEVEKYEEIRELVRLLDIPAEFAMLGASNPVMLRGSLPYHRSERKNNRVGARKLLDFSHLLREKSGSFPISLRR
;
A
#
# COMPACT_ATOMS: atom_id res chain seq x y z
N MET A 1 -15.33 8.66 16.33
CA MET A 1 -14.18 7.93 15.68
C MET A 1 -12.89 8.34 16.35
N HIS A 2 -12.12 7.40 16.82
CA HIS A 2 -10.88 7.61 17.55
C HIS A 2 -9.65 7.35 16.68
N TYR A 3 -8.73 8.34 16.59
CA TYR A 3 -7.46 8.21 15.87
C TYR A 3 -6.32 8.79 16.71
N THR A 4 -5.24 8.01 16.86
CA THR A 4 -4.11 8.37 17.72
C THR A 4 -3.09 9.29 17.03
N GLY A 5 -3.18 9.45 15.75
CA GLY A 5 -2.27 10.27 14.94
C GLY A 5 -2.74 10.36 13.50
N THR A 6 -1.81 10.65 12.59
CA THR A 6 -2.11 10.68 11.16
C THR A 6 -2.54 9.31 10.66
N ILE A 7 -3.69 9.26 9.99
CA ILE A 7 -4.21 8.04 9.37
C ILE A 7 -3.81 7.99 7.91
N TRP A 8 -3.27 6.87 7.53
CA TRP A 8 -2.89 6.57 6.15
C TRP A 8 -3.77 5.46 5.60
N ARG A 9 -4.24 5.63 4.37
CA ARG A 9 -4.94 4.59 3.62
C ARG A 9 -4.56 4.64 2.15
N PRO A 10 -4.58 3.52 1.43
CA PRO A 10 -4.39 3.52 0.00
C PRO A 10 -5.54 4.25 -0.72
N PRO A 11 -5.31 4.91 -1.87
CA PRO A 11 -6.37 5.60 -2.61
C PRO A 11 -7.54 4.70 -3.03
N TYR A 12 -7.28 3.43 -3.27
CA TYR A 12 -8.32 2.44 -3.64
C TYR A 12 -9.18 1.96 -2.46
N GLU A 13 -8.86 2.39 -1.24
CA GLU A 13 -9.69 2.19 -0.03
C GLU A 13 -10.53 3.43 0.30
N ALA A 14 -10.71 4.36 -0.67
CA ALA A 14 -11.41 5.63 -0.43
C ALA A 14 -12.82 5.44 0.15
N ASP A 15 -13.51 4.38 -0.27
CA ASP A 15 -14.90 4.08 0.12
C ASP A 15 -15.00 3.11 1.30
N SER A 16 -13.86 2.66 1.86
CA SER A 16 -13.84 1.77 3.01
C SER A 16 -14.09 2.53 4.32
N LEU A 17 -14.84 1.93 5.24
CA LEU A 17 -14.91 2.41 6.63
C LEU A 17 -13.54 2.21 7.28
N ILE A 18 -12.96 3.30 7.82
CA ILE A 18 -11.65 3.25 8.47
C ILE A 18 -11.84 3.09 9.97
N ILE A 19 -11.19 2.05 10.53
CA ILE A 19 -11.13 1.83 11.98
C ILE A 19 -9.66 1.70 12.40
N GLU A 20 -9.21 2.48 13.39
CA GLU A 20 -7.86 2.33 13.91
C GLU A 20 -7.73 1.02 14.69
N ALA A 21 -6.90 0.10 14.19
CA ALA A 21 -6.56 -1.14 14.89
C ALA A 21 -5.22 -1.03 15.62
N THR A 22 -4.30 -0.22 15.09
CA THR A 22 -2.97 0.00 15.69
C THR A 22 -2.49 1.42 15.45
N ALA A 23 -1.65 1.93 16.33
CA ALA A 23 -0.88 3.16 16.15
C ALA A 23 0.62 2.86 16.21
N GLY A 24 1.40 3.47 15.30
CA GLY A 24 2.83 3.19 15.15
C GLY A 24 3.11 1.91 14.34
N CYS A 25 4.39 1.53 14.24
CA CYS A 25 4.87 0.40 13.44
C CYS A 25 5.65 -0.59 14.30
N THR A 26 5.38 -1.90 14.14
CA THR A 26 6.10 -2.96 14.87
C THR A 26 7.58 -2.99 14.55
N HIS A 27 7.97 -2.62 13.34
CA HIS A 27 9.36 -2.59 12.87
C HIS A 27 10.05 -1.26 13.20
N ARG A 28 9.58 -0.16 12.62
CA ARG A 28 10.07 1.23 12.82
C ARG A 28 11.59 1.35 12.72
N LYS A 29 12.17 0.77 11.66
CA LYS A 29 13.60 0.79 11.37
C LYS A 29 13.94 1.14 9.92
N CYS A 30 12.93 1.18 9.02
CA CYS A 30 13.19 1.50 7.61
C CYS A 30 13.80 2.90 7.51
N LYS A 31 15.00 3.02 6.94
CA LYS A 31 15.77 4.27 6.88
C LYS A 31 15.05 5.43 6.17
N PHE A 32 14.17 5.12 5.22
CA PHE A 32 13.41 6.13 4.48
C PHE A 32 12.12 6.57 5.18
N CYS A 33 11.61 5.80 6.15
CA CYS A 33 10.25 5.97 6.68
C CYS A 33 10.23 6.89 7.89
N THR A 34 9.47 7.98 7.77
CA THR A 34 9.22 8.96 8.85
C THR A 34 7.80 8.89 9.39
N LEU A 35 6.98 7.97 8.86
CA LEU A 35 5.61 7.79 9.33
C LEU A 35 5.62 7.38 10.81
N TYR A 36 4.79 8.05 11.60
CA TYR A 36 4.65 7.81 13.04
C TYR A 36 5.85 8.26 13.91
N GLU A 37 6.75 9.11 13.41
CA GLU A 37 7.83 9.71 14.22
C GLU A 37 7.29 10.62 15.33
N ASP A 38 6.13 11.22 15.11
CA ASP A 38 5.40 12.09 16.05
C ASP A 38 4.80 11.33 17.24
N LEU A 39 4.71 10.00 17.17
CA LEU A 39 4.17 9.21 18.27
C LEU A 39 5.22 8.96 19.36
N PRO A 40 4.85 9.16 20.67
CA PRO A 40 5.76 8.97 21.81
C PRO A 40 6.04 7.50 22.13
N PHE A 41 5.55 6.57 21.34
CA PHE A 41 5.76 5.12 21.48
C PHE A 41 6.01 4.49 20.10
N LYS A 42 6.61 3.29 20.10
CA LYS A 42 6.92 2.57 18.86
C LYS A 42 5.67 1.96 18.22
N PHE A 43 4.86 1.27 19.02
CA PHE A 43 3.69 0.53 18.55
C PHE A 43 2.70 0.33 19.70
N ARG A 44 1.41 0.43 19.38
CA ARG A 44 0.32 0.17 20.31
C ARG A 44 -0.88 -0.39 19.55
N ARG A 45 -1.53 -1.39 20.15
CA ARG A 45 -2.82 -1.91 19.71
C ARG A 45 -3.93 -1.01 20.26
N THR A 46 -4.93 -0.69 19.44
CA THR A 46 -6.15 -0.03 19.92
C THR A 46 -6.99 -1.03 20.72
N PRO A 47 -7.48 -0.68 21.91
CA PRO A 47 -8.38 -1.54 22.70
C PRO A 47 -9.66 -1.88 21.93
N LEU A 48 -10.18 -3.11 22.10
CA LEU A 48 -11.43 -3.53 21.44
C LEU A 48 -12.62 -2.66 21.84
N GLU A 49 -12.67 -2.20 23.09
CA GLU A 49 -13.73 -1.32 23.59
C GLU A 49 -13.73 0.04 22.87
N THR A 50 -12.55 0.55 22.52
CA THR A 50 -12.43 1.76 21.70
C THR A 50 -12.94 1.52 20.28
N MET A 51 -12.55 0.39 19.66
CA MET A 51 -13.02 0.02 18.33
C MET A 51 -14.53 -0.23 18.31
N GLU A 52 -15.10 -0.82 19.36
CA GLU A 52 -16.56 -1.01 19.50
C GLU A 52 -17.27 0.34 19.54
N THR A 53 -16.74 1.30 20.29
CA THR A 53 -17.28 2.66 20.33
C THR A 53 -17.22 3.33 18.96
N ASP A 54 -16.13 3.19 18.22
CA ASP A 54 -15.96 3.75 16.88
C ASP A 54 -16.93 3.10 15.87
N LEU A 55 -17.12 1.79 15.97
CA LEU A 55 -18.07 1.08 15.11
C LEU A 55 -19.53 1.47 15.41
N LEU A 56 -19.88 1.71 16.67
CA LEU A 56 -21.19 2.22 17.06
C LEU A 56 -21.44 3.65 16.54
N GLU A 57 -20.42 4.50 16.61
CA GLU A 57 -20.49 5.86 16.03
C GLU A 57 -20.69 5.78 14.51
N ALA A 58 -19.93 4.91 13.83
CA ALA A 58 -20.11 4.68 12.39
C ALA A 58 -21.51 4.17 12.05
N GLN A 59 -22.04 3.21 12.81
CA GLN A 59 -23.42 2.74 12.63
C GLN A 59 -24.44 3.89 12.77
N THR A 60 -24.24 4.77 13.76
CA THR A 60 -25.13 5.92 13.98
C THR A 60 -25.12 6.83 12.76
N TRP A 61 -23.92 7.10 12.18
CA TRP A 61 -23.77 7.90 10.97
C TRP A 61 -24.44 7.27 9.75
N PHE A 62 -24.24 5.96 9.50
CA PHE A 62 -24.88 5.23 8.40
C PHE A 62 -26.42 5.12 8.54
N HIS A 63 -26.96 5.27 9.76
CA HIS A 63 -28.40 5.25 10.00
C HIS A 63 -29.02 6.65 10.12
N ASP A 64 -28.23 7.71 10.03
CA ASP A 64 -28.74 9.08 10.09
C ASP A 64 -29.69 9.36 8.92
N PRO A 65 -30.91 9.88 9.19
CA PRO A 65 -31.90 10.15 8.14
C PRO A 65 -31.44 11.19 7.10
N LEU A 66 -30.63 12.18 7.52
CA LEU A 66 -30.11 13.20 6.62
C LEU A 66 -29.06 12.59 5.68
N HIS A 67 -28.16 11.79 6.23
CA HIS A 67 -27.17 11.07 5.43
C HIS A 67 -27.82 10.16 4.39
N LYS A 68 -28.83 9.39 4.80
CA LYS A 68 -29.60 8.54 3.86
C LYS A 68 -30.32 9.34 2.78
N ALA A 69 -30.82 10.53 3.11
CA ALA A 69 -31.44 11.40 2.13
C ALA A 69 -30.43 11.94 1.12
N GLU A 70 -29.22 12.30 1.56
CA GLU A 70 -28.12 12.70 0.69
C GLU A 70 -27.65 11.56 -0.22
N GLU A 71 -27.47 10.35 0.33
CA GLU A 71 -27.12 9.15 -0.45
C GLU A 71 -28.17 8.91 -1.55
N HIS A 72 -29.44 8.96 -1.19
CA HIS A 72 -30.53 8.79 -2.16
C HIS A 72 -30.55 9.87 -3.25
N LEU A 73 -30.28 11.12 -2.86
CA LEU A 73 -30.24 12.26 -3.78
C LEU A 73 -29.07 12.15 -4.79
N PHE A 74 -27.93 11.60 -4.36
CA PHE A 74 -26.74 11.44 -5.21
C PHE A 74 -26.64 10.06 -5.85
N GLY A 75 -27.63 9.18 -5.64
CA GLY A 75 -27.62 7.83 -6.19
C GLY A 75 -26.56 6.90 -5.60
N LEU A 76 -26.10 7.21 -4.39
CA LEU A 76 -25.16 6.40 -3.64
C LEU A 76 -25.95 5.34 -2.87
N ASP A 77 -25.64 4.07 -3.04
CA ASP A 77 -26.36 2.96 -2.36
C ASP A 77 -25.54 2.43 -1.18
N GLU A 78 -24.99 3.34 -0.38
CA GLU A 78 -24.04 3.01 0.70
C GLU A 78 -24.67 2.99 2.10
N THR A 79 -25.81 2.36 2.25
CA THR A 79 -26.50 2.29 3.55
C THR A 79 -25.80 1.42 4.61
N ASN A 80 -24.64 0.82 4.31
CA ASN A 80 -23.86 0.00 5.23
C ASN A 80 -22.42 -0.17 4.77
N ALA A 81 -21.47 -0.21 5.70
CA ALA A 81 -20.09 -0.56 5.38
C ALA A 81 -20.02 -1.99 4.82
N SER A 82 -19.64 -2.13 3.56
CA SER A 82 -19.37 -3.43 2.93
C SER A 82 -17.91 -3.85 3.06
N ARG A 83 -17.03 -2.90 3.37
CA ARG A 83 -15.61 -3.09 3.58
C ARG A 83 -15.11 -2.22 4.73
N ILE A 84 -14.26 -2.79 5.59
CA ILE A 84 -13.50 -2.06 6.61
C ILE A 84 -12.02 -2.10 6.24
N PHE A 85 -11.35 -0.97 6.36
CA PHE A 85 -9.89 -0.88 6.32
C PHE A 85 -9.35 -0.58 7.71
N LEU A 86 -8.58 -1.51 8.27
CA LEU A 86 -7.95 -1.34 9.58
C LEU A 86 -6.73 -0.42 9.43
N ALA A 87 -6.83 0.75 10.03
CA ALA A 87 -5.76 1.74 10.02
C ALA A 87 -4.64 1.40 11.02
N GLY A 88 -3.43 1.87 10.67
CA GLY A 88 -2.17 1.65 11.36
C GLY A 88 -1.06 1.37 10.36
N ALA A 89 0.20 1.34 10.79
CA ALA A 89 1.32 1.06 9.88
C ALA A 89 1.31 -0.38 9.36
N ASN A 90 0.98 -1.32 10.23
CA ASN A 90 0.90 -2.75 9.89
C ASN A 90 -0.02 -3.52 10.86
N PRO A 91 -1.33 -3.29 10.81
CA PRO A 91 -2.28 -4.01 11.66
C PRO A 91 -2.20 -5.52 11.51
N PHE A 92 -1.83 -6.02 10.32
CA PHE A 92 -1.63 -7.46 10.11
C PHE A 92 -0.49 -8.05 10.97
N GLY A 93 0.37 -7.21 11.55
CA GLY A 93 1.38 -7.61 12.55
C GLY A 93 0.80 -7.97 13.94
N LEU A 94 -0.49 -7.79 14.16
CA LEU A 94 -1.16 -8.33 15.36
C LEU A 94 -1.22 -9.86 15.31
N ARG A 95 -1.27 -10.49 16.48
CA ARG A 95 -1.49 -11.95 16.56
C ARG A 95 -2.85 -12.32 15.96
N ALA A 96 -2.96 -13.50 15.35
CA ALA A 96 -4.16 -13.94 14.65
C ALA A 96 -5.43 -13.85 15.51
N HIS A 97 -5.39 -14.27 16.78
CA HIS A 97 -6.56 -14.19 17.65
C HIS A 97 -7.08 -12.76 17.83
N HIS A 98 -6.18 -11.74 17.92
CA HIS A 98 -6.61 -10.35 18.00
C HIS A 98 -7.28 -9.86 16.72
N LEU A 99 -6.79 -10.30 15.56
CA LEU A 99 -7.42 -9.99 14.28
C LEU A 99 -8.78 -10.67 14.15
N LEU A 100 -8.92 -11.90 14.65
CA LEU A 100 -10.20 -12.62 14.70
C LEU A 100 -11.20 -11.93 15.64
N ASP A 101 -10.77 -11.47 16.81
CA ASP A 101 -11.61 -10.68 17.74
C ASP A 101 -12.12 -9.40 17.06
N ILE A 102 -11.24 -8.70 16.30
CA ILE A 102 -11.62 -7.51 15.53
C ILE A 102 -12.61 -7.85 14.43
N ALA A 103 -12.41 -8.95 13.72
CA ALA A 103 -13.31 -9.38 12.66
C ALA A 103 -14.71 -9.75 13.22
N GLU A 104 -14.76 -10.48 14.34
CA GLU A 104 -16.02 -10.80 15.02
C GLU A 104 -16.78 -9.53 15.41
N LEU A 105 -16.08 -8.57 16.03
CA LEU A 105 -16.65 -7.28 16.39
C LEU A 105 -17.18 -6.52 15.17
N ALA A 106 -16.39 -6.48 14.08
CA ALA A 106 -16.75 -5.82 12.83
C ALA A 106 -18.00 -6.44 12.17
N HIS A 107 -18.07 -7.77 12.08
CA HIS A 107 -19.23 -8.48 11.51
C HIS A 107 -20.48 -8.34 12.39
N ARG A 108 -20.32 -8.32 13.71
CA ARG A 108 -21.43 -8.06 14.63
C ARG A 108 -22.00 -6.66 14.44
N SER A 109 -21.14 -5.68 14.21
CA SER A 109 -21.54 -4.29 13.99
C SER A 109 -22.07 -4.05 12.57
N PHE A 110 -21.53 -4.69 11.57
CA PHE A 110 -21.93 -4.58 10.17
C PHE A 110 -22.21 -5.97 9.56
N PRO A 111 -23.42 -6.52 9.70
CA PRO A 111 -23.74 -7.88 9.22
C PRO A 111 -23.60 -8.07 7.70
N ARG A 112 -23.52 -6.99 6.92
CA ARG A 112 -23.29 -7.03 5.46
C ARG A 112 -21.83 -6.83 5.09
N LEU A 113 -20.92 -6.74 6.06
CA LEU A 113 -19.49 -6.64 5.83
C LEU A 113 -19.01 -7.83 5.00
N LYS A 114 -18.31 -7.55 3.90
CA LYS A 114 -17.80 -8.57 2.97
C LYS A 114 -16.31 -8.82 3.16
N SER A 115 -15.56 -7.80 3.55
CA SER A 115 -14.10 -7.91 3.66
C SER A 115 -13.48 -6.89 4.61
N ILE A 116 -12.31 -7.26 5.13
CA ILE A 116 -11.47 -6.45 6.02
C ILE A 116 -10.08 -6.38 5.40
N GLY A 117 -9.64 -5.18 5.04
CA GLY A 117 -8.29 -4.91 4.54
C GLY A 117 -7.43 -4.23 5.59
N CYS A 118 -6.12 -4.27 5.40
CA CYS A 118 -5.16 -3.52 6.20
C CYS A 118 -3.78 -3.48 5.55
N PHE A 119 -2.91 -2.63 6.08
CA PHE A 119 -1.49 -2.70 5.74
C PHE A 119 -0.82 -3.91 6.40
N SER A 120 0.14 -4.47 5.66
CA SER A 120 0.98 -5.58 6.10
C SER A 120 2.42 -5.38 5.68
N ARG A 121 3.34 -5.90 6.45
CA ARG A 121 4.70 -6.20 6.04
C ARG A 121 4.81 -7.68 5.68
N VAL A 122 5.79 -8.05 4.88
CA VAL A 122 6.08 -9.46 4.56
C VAL A 122 6.28 -10.27 5.86
N THR A 123 7.04 -9.73 6.80
CA THR A 123 7.30 -10.34 8.11
C THR A 123 6.06 -10.51 9.00
N ASP A 124 4.96 -9.82 8.73
CA ASP A 124 3.73 -10.00 9.50
C ASP A 124 3.02 -11.32 9.13
N VAL A 125 3.21 -11.77 7.89
CA VAL A 125 2.69 -13.06 7.42
C VAL A 125 3.47 -14.21 8.06
N THR A 126 4.81 -14.10 8.17
CA THR A 126 5.65 -15.14 8.79
C THR A 126 5.28 -15.44 10.25
N GLN A 127 4.63 -14.50 10.94
CA GLN A 127 4.23 -14.66 12.34
C GLN A 127 2.94 -15.48 12.52
N LYS A 128 2.34 -15.97 11.44
CA LYS A 128 1.08 -16.73 11.44
C LYS A 128 1.30 -18.12 10.88
N THR A 129 0.59 -19.10 11.43
CA THR A 129 0.53 -20.43 10.84
C THR A 129 -0.40 -20.42 9.62
N ASP A 130 -0.35 -21.47 8.79
CA ASP A 130 -1.24 -21.57 7.62
C ASP A 130 -2.71 -21.75 8.05
N GLU A 131 -2.94 -22.43 9.19
CA GLU A 131 -4.27 -22.54 9.80
C GLU A 131 -4.79 -21.19 10.28
N GLU A 132 -3.92 -20.35 10.86
CA GLU A 132 -4.28 -19.00 11.27
C GLU A 132 -4.61 -18.13 10.06
N LEU A 133 -3.84 -18.23 8.96
CA LEU A 133 -4.14 -17.51 7.72
C LEU A 133 -5.48 -17.97 7.13
N ALA A 134 -5.75 -19.27 7.10
CA ALA A 134 -7.02 -19.79 6.63
C ALA A 134 -8.20 -19.31 7.51
N ALA A 135 -8.03 -19.25 8.83
CA ALA A 135 -9.05 -18.71 9.73
C ALA A 135 -9.30 -17.21 9.51
N LEU A 136 -8.25 -16.44 9.26
CA LEU A 136 -8.36 -15.01 8.93
C LEU A 136 -9.08 -14.79 7.60
N ALA A 137 -8.79 -15.60 6.56
CA ALA A 137 -9.51 -15.56 5.30
C ALA A 137 -11.02 -15.84 5.49
N GLN A 138 -11.36 -16.86 6.29
CA GLN A 138 -12.76 -17.21 6.63
C GLN A 138 -13.45 -16.08 7.42
N ALA A 139 -12.69 -15.34 8.25
CA ALA A 139 -13.18 -14.18 8.97
C ALA A 139 -13.29 -12.90 8.10
N GLY A 140 -13.00 -13.00 6.79
CA GLY A 140 -13.18 -11.94 5.82
C GLY A 140 -11.94 -11.06 5.61
N PHE A 141 -10.76 -11.43 6.13
CA PHE A 141 -9.54 -10.72 5.77
C PHE A 141 -9.21 -10.94 4.29
N ASP A 142 -9.17 -9.83 3.54
CA ASP A 142 -8.90 -9.84 2.10
C ASP A 142 -8.39 -8.46 1.65
N GLY A 143 -7.56 -8.43 0.61
CA GLY A 143 -7.01 -7.18 0.08
C GLY A 143 -5.99 -6.53 1.01
N LEU A 144 -5.00 -7.29 1.46
CA LEU A 144 -3.87 -6.74 2.20
C LEU A 144 -3.06 -5.80 1.31
N THR A 145 -2.59 -4.68 1.87
CA THR A 145 -1.63 -3.80 1.21
C THR A 145 -0.25 -4.07 1.77
N ILE A 146 0.61 -4.71 0.97
CA ILE A 146 1.95 -5.14 1.40
C ILE A 146 3.00 -4.18 0.85
N GLY A 147 3.73 -3.50 1.74
CA GLY A 147 4.86 -2.67 1.37
C GLY A 147 6.09 -3.53 1.06
N ILE A 148 6.18 -4.06 -0.17
CA ILE A 148 7.38 -4.79 -0.59
C ILE A 148 8.54 -3.85 -0.90
N GLU A 149 8.23 -2.64 -1.33
CA GLU A 149 9.08 -1.53 -1.78
C GLU A 149 9.91 -1.86 -3.03
N THR A 150 10.60 -2.99 -3.05
CA THR A 150 11.42 -3.50 -4.17
C THR A 150 11.67 -5.00 -4.03
N GLY A 151 12.15 -5.64 -5.10
CA GLY A 151 12.71 -6.99 -5.07
C GLY A 151 14.26 -7.00 -5.01
N ASP A 152 14.91 -5.83 -4.93
CA ASP A 152 16.37 -5.71 -4.84
C ASP A 152 16.84 -5.98 -3.40
N ASP A 153 17.45 -7.13 -3.15
CA ASP A 153 17.90 -7.55 -1.83
C ASP A 153 18.97 -6.61 -1.24
N GLU A 154 19.80 -5.98 -2.06
CA GLU A 154 20.78 -5.00 -1.60
C GLU A 154 20.06 -3.74 -1.09
N ALA A 155 19.05 -3.27 -1.81
CA ALA A 155 18.22 -2.14 -1.37
C ALA A 155 17.39 -2.50 -0.13
N LEU A 156 16.80 -3.69 -0.07
CA LEU A 156 16.06 -4.17 1.11
C LEU A 156 16.93 -4.20 2.36
N ALA A 157 18.16 -4.72 2.22
CA ALA A 157 19.14 -4.78 3.32
C ALA A 157 19.59 -3.38 3.74
N PHE A 158 19.95 -2.52 2.78
CA PHE A 158 20.39 -1.14 3.06
C PHE A 158 19.29 -0.35 3.77
N MET A 159 18.04 -0.49 3.35
CA MET A 159 16.90 0.21 3.92
C MET A 159 16.37 -0.41 5.22
N ASP A 160 17.00 -1.43 5.76
CA ASP A 160 16.60 -2.18 6.97
C ASP A 160 15.15 -2.67 6.92
N LYS A 161 14.76 -3.29 5.80
CA LYS A 161 13.41 -3.86 5.65
C LYS A 161 13.19 -5.11 6.48
N GLY A 162 14.27 -5.86 6.80
CA GLY A 162 14.26 -7.05 7.66
C GLY A 162 13.72 -8.30 6.99
N TYR A 163 13.75 -8.38 5.64
CA TYR A 163 13.43 -9.55 4.82
C TYR A 163 14.12 -9.43 3.46
N GLU A 164 14.18 -10.53 2.72
CA GLU A 164 14.73 -10.64 1.37
C GLU A 164 13.62 -10.88 0.32
N SER A 165 13.94 -10.77 -0.95
CA SER A 165 13.02 -10.96 -2.07
C SER A 165 12.37 -12.35 -2.07
N LYS A 166 13.11 -13.40 -1.69
CA LYS A 166 12.59 -14.76 -1.54
C LYS A 166 11.48 -14.86 -0.49
N ASP A 167 11.57 -14.07 0.60
CA ASP A 167 10.56 -14.06 1.66
C ASP A 167 9.24 -13.49 1.13
N ILE A 168 9.30 -12.50 0.22
CA ILE A 168 8.11 -11.96 -0.45
C ILE A 168 7.37 -13.07 -1.19
N VAL A 169 8.10 -13.83 -2.02
CA VAL A 169 7.52 -14.93 -2.82
C VAL A 169 6.93 -15.99 -1.92
N GLU A 170 7.68 -16.43 -0.90
CA GLU A 170 7.24 -17.46 0.03
C GLU A 170 5.96 -17.05 0.79
N GLN A 171 5.95 -15.85 1.35
CA GLN A 171 4.81 -15.41 2.15
C GLN A 171 3.57 -15.11 1.28
N CYS A 172 3.76 -14.62 0.05
CA CYS A 172 2.66 -14.46 -0.90
C CYS A 172 2.06 -15.81 -1.32
N ALA A 173 2.87 -16.84 -1.54
CA ALA A 173 2.37 -18.18 -1.82
C ALA A 173 1.48 -18.73 -0.67
N ARG A 174 1.81 -18.42 0.58
CA ARG A 174 0.99 -18.78 1.75
C ARG A 174 -0.34 -18.00 1.79
N LEU A 175 -0.32 -16.70 1.45
CA LEU A 175 -1.55 -15.90 1.31
C LEU A 175 -2.44 -16.43 0.19
N ASP A 176 -1.86 -16.78 -0.97
CA ASP A 176 -2.57 -17.37 -2.10
C ASP A 176 -3.24 -18.70 -1.69
N ALA A 177 -2.51 -19.56 -0.97
CA ALA A 177 -3.04 -20.84 -0.46
C ALA A 177 -4.18 -20.65 0.54
N ALA A 178 -4.13 -19.59 1.35
CA ALA A 178 -5.20 -19.23 2.29
C ALA A 178 -6.38 -18.53 1.61
N GLY A 179 -6.25 -18.04 0.36
CA GLY A 179 -7.26 -17.28 -0.34
C GLY A 179 -7.34 -15.81 0.08
N ILE A 180 -6.28 -15.25 0.65
CA ILE A 180 -6.18 -13.83 1.02
C ILE A 180 -5.55 -13.05 -0.14
N GLY A 181 -6.33 -12.18 -0.80
CA GLY A 181 -5.84 -11.29 -1.84
C GLY A 181 -4.95 -10.19 -1.29
N TYR A 182 -4.03 -9.70 -2.12
CA TYR A 182 -3.11 -8.63 -1.73
C TYR A 182 -2.75 -7.71 -2.89
N ALA A 183 -2.37 -6.48 -2.54
CA ALA A 183 -1.75 -5.50 -3.42
C ALA A 183 -0.33 -5.20 -2.94
N PHE A 184 0.56 -4.85 -3.86
CA PHE A 184 1.90 -4.41 -3.53
C PHE A 184 2.02 -2.89 -3.55
N PHE A 185 2.71 -2.34 -2.56
CA PHE A 185 3.34 -1.04 -2.68
C PHE A 185 4.78 -1.22 -3.10
N TYR A 186 5.11 -0.58 -4.22
CA TYR A 186 6.43 -0.46 -4.80
C TYR A 186 6.94 0.98 -4.66
N LEU A 187 8.21 1.15 -4.35
CA LEU A 187 8.80 2.46 -4.08
C LEU A 187 9.94 2.72 -5.06
N ALA A 188 9.63 3.39 -6.17
CA ALA A 188 10.61 3.72 -7.21
C ALA A 188 11.70 4.67 -6.67
N GLY A 189 12.93 4.39 -7.02
CA GLY A 189 14.12 5.10 -6.57
C GLY A 189 14.75 4.56 -5.29
N ILE A 190 14.19 3.51 -4.68
CA ILE A 190 14.69 2.98 -3.41
C ILE A 190 16.04 2.27 -3.54
N SER A 191 16.38 1.79 -4.73
CA SER A 191 17.69 1.19 -5.02
C SER A 191 18.82 2.20 -5.14
N GLY A 192 18.51 3.50 -5.27
CA GLY A 192 19.48 4.57 -5.38
C GLY A 192 20.02 4.77 -6.79
N LYS A 193 20.75 5.87 -6.96
CA LYS A 193 21.25 6.36 -8.25
C LYS A 193 21.98 5.30 -9.07
N GLY A 194 21.56 5.16 -10.33
CA GLY A 194 22.13 4.23 -11.29
C GLY A 194 21.73 2.77 -11.08
N ARG A 195 20.94 2.44 -10.06
CA ARG A 195 20.50 1.07 -9.74
C ARG A 195 19.04 0.79 -10.07
N GLY A 196 18.23 1.79 -10.45
CA GLY A 196 16.80 1.64 -10.67
C GLY A 196 16.43 0.49 -11.62
N VAL A 197 17.17 0.34 -12.74
CA VAL A 197 16.95 -0.77 -13.68
C VAL A 197 17.22 -2.14 -13.03
N VAL A 198 18.19 -2.24 -12.13
CA VAL A 198 18.47 -3.48 -11.37
C VAL A 198 17.32 -3.76 -10.42
N GLY A 199 16.89 -2.75 -9.66
CA GLY A 199 15.73 -2.83 -8.77
C GLY A 199 14.45 -3.21 -9.49
N ALA A 200 14.18 -2.60 -10.66
CA ALA A 200 13.03 -2.93 -11.49
C ALA A 200 13.01 -4.39 -11.95
N ARG A 201 14.16 -4.93 -12.37
CA ARG A 201 14.29 -6.32 -12.81
C ARG A 201 14.07 -7.28 -11.66
N ALA A 202 14.73 -7.07 -10.54
CA ALA A 202 14.58 -7.89 -9.36
C ALA A 202 13.11 -7.86 -8.85
N THR A 203 12.47 -6.68 -8.88
CA THR A 203 11.06 -6.54 -8.51
C THR A 203 10.13 -7.27 -9.49
N ALA A 204 10.41 -7.20 -10.80
CA ALA A 204 9.63 -7.95 -11.79
C ALA A 204 9.74 -9.46 -11.58
N GLU A 205 10.94 -9.98 -11.23
CA GLU A 205 11.15 -11.39 -10.92
C GLU A 205 10.30 -11.84 -9.72
N VAL A 206 10.20 -11.02 -8.67
CA VAL A 206 9.33 -11.26 -7.52
C VAL A 206 7.86 -11.22 -7.92
N CYS A 207 7.44 -10.16 -8.62
CA CYS A 207 6.05 -9.97 -9.02
C CYS A 207 5.56 -11.10 -9.93
N ASN A 208 6.38 -11.57 -10.86
CA ASN A 208 6.03 -12.62 -11.81
C ASN A 208 5.90 -14.02 -11.16
N GLN A 209 6.33 -14.19 -9.92
CA GLN A 209 6.15 -15.39 -9.11
C GLN A 209 5.01 -15.28 -8.09
N THR A 210 4.28 -14.16 -8.06
CA THR A 210 3.24 -13.85 -7.09
C THR A 210 1.95 -13.41 -7.79
N HIS A 211 0.85 -13.27 -7.05
CA HIS A 211 -0.46 -12.95 -7.64
C HIS A 211 -1.10 -11.68 -7.05
N PRO A 212 -0.38 -10.54 -6.97
CA PRO A 212 -1.00 -9.31 -6.51
C PRO A 212 -2.08 -8.89 -7.51
N TRP A 213 -3.23 -8.41 -7.01
CA TRP A 213 -4.25 -7.85 -7.89
C TRP A 213 -3.90 -6.44 -8.38
N LEU A 214 -3.01 -5.72 -7.64
CA LEU A 214 -2.53 -4.38 -7.96
C LEU A 214 -1.07 -4.23 -7.53
N ILE A 215 -0.28 -3.54 -8.35
CA ILE A 215 1.02 -3.00 -8.00
C ILE A 215 0.88 -1.47 -8.00
N GLY A 216 0.88 -0.88 -6.81
CA GLY A 216 0.82 0.56 -6.61
C GLY A 216 2.21 1.15 -6.46
N ALA A 217 2.67 1.87 -7.49
CA ALA A 217 3.97 2.52 -7.47
C ALA A 217 3.90 3.91 -6.86
N ASN A 218 4.78 4.19 -5.90
CA ASN A 218 5.07 5.51 -5.38
C ASN A 218 6.51 5.87 -5.73
N MET A 219 6.81 7.15 -5.82
CA MET A 219 8.20 7.63 -5.89
C MET A 219 8.73 7.90 -4.50
N LEU A 220 9.95 7.45 -4.22
CA LEU A 220 10.62 7.71 -2.96
C LEU A 220 10.72 9.23 -2.72
N THR A 221 10.19 9.65 -1.58
CA THR A 221 10.32 11.02 -1.07
C THR A 221 11.23 10.99 0.15
N ILE A 222 12.28 11.80 0.15
CA ILE A 222 13.26 11.83 1.22
C ILE A 222 12.93 12.97 2.17
N TYR A 223 12.65 12.63 3.41
CA TYR A 223 12.37 13.58 4.48
C TYR A 223 13.64 13.87 5.28
N LYS A 224 13.87 15.14 5.64
CA LYS A 224 15.05 15.57 6.40
C LYS A 224 15.20 14.91 7.77
N SER A 225 14.09 14.45 8.36
CA SER A 225 14.09 13.71 9.61
C SER A 225 14.47 12.22 9.46
N SER A 226 14.45 11.70 8.22
CA SER A 226 14.74 10.29 7.97
C SER A 226 16.22 9.94 8.17
N GLU A 227 16.49 8.69 8.52
CA GLU A 227 17.84 8.15 8.55
C GLU A 227 18.49 8.16 7.16
N LEU A 228 17.68 7.90 6.11
CA LEU A 228 18.13 7.95 4.72
C LEU A 228 18.70 9.33 4.34
N TYR A 229 18.11 10.41 4.85
CA TYR A 229 18.65 11.77 4.61
C TYR A 229 20.05 11.92 5.18
N ARG A 230 20.34 11.36 6.35
CA ARG A 230 21.68 11.35 6.95
C ARG A 230 22.67 10.54 6.13
N GLU A 231 22.26 9.37 5.65
CA GLU A 231 23.09 8.55 4.74
C GLU A 231 23.48 9.31 3.45
N ILE A 232 22.59 10.16 2.93
CA ILE A 232 22.87 11.02 1.79
C ILE A 232 23.89 12.09 2.16
N GLU A 233 23.73 12.77 3.30
CA GLU A 233 24.66 13.80 3.77
C GLU A 233 26.06 13.25 4.02
N GLU A 234 26.16 11.99 4.43
CA GLU A 234 27.39 11.24 4.66
C GLU A 234 27.97 10.61 3.37
N GLY A 235 27.29 10.76 2.23
CA GLY A 235 27.72 10.22 0.94
C GLY A 235 27.63 8.70 0.82
N GLN A 236 26.85 8.04 1.68
CA GLN A 236 26.66 6.59 1.69
C GLN A 236 25.57 6.14 0.69
N TRP A 237 24.69 7.06 0.30
CA TRP A 237 23.63 6.78 -0.65
C TRP A 237 23.31 8.05 -1.46
N GLU A 238 22.93 7.88 -2.72
CA GLU A 238 22.57 8.98 -3.62
C GLU A 238 21.18 8.74 -4.22
N GLU A 239 20.35 9.79 -4.21
CA GLU A 239 18.99 9.71 -4.75
C GLU A 239 19.02 9.63 -6.28
N GLU A 240 18.14 8.79 -6.84
CA GLU A 240 17.82 8.82 -8.26
C GLU A 240 17.16 10.13 -8.65
N THR A 241 17.48 10.60 -9.84
CA THR A 241 16.73 11.69 -10.45
C THR A 241 15.30 11.23 -10.77
N GLU A 242 14.38 12.20 -10.89
CA GLU A 242 13.00 11.89 -11.26
C GLU A 242 12.92 11.14 -12.62
N VAL A 243 13.80 11.47 -13.55
CA VAL A 243 13.88 10.78 -14.86
C VAL A 243 14.29 9.32 -14.68
N GLU A 244 15.30 9.04 -13.87
CA GLU A 244 15.73 7.66 -13.55
C GLU A 244 14.60 6.86 -12.92
N LYS A 245 13.85 7.43 -11.96
CA LYS A 245 12.66 6.78 -11.35
C LYS A 245 11.58 6.43 -12.40
N TYR A 246 11.34 7.28 -13.39
CA TYR A 246 10.43 6.95 -14.49
C TYR A 246 10.99 5.86 -15.41
N GLU A 247 12.29 5.84 -15.65
CA GLU A 247 12.93 4.77 -16.44
C GLU A 247 12.88 3.43 -15.71
N GLU A 248 13.07 3.44 -14.40
CA GLU A 248 12.89 2.29 -13.51
C GLU A 248 11.46 1.74 -13.60
N ILE A 249 10.44 2.58 -13.42
CA ILE A 249 9.02 2.18 -13.53
C ILE A 249 8.71 1.62 -14.92
N ARG A 250 9.22 2.26 -15.97
CA ARG A 250 9.04 1.79 -17.35
C ARG A 250 9.63 0.39 -17.54
N GLU A 251 10.82 0.14 -17.01
CA GLU A 251 11.47 -1.17 -17.09
C GLU A 251 10.68 -2.22 -16.30
N LEU A 252 10.23 -1.89 -15.08
CA LEU A 252 9.37 -2.78 -14.29
C LEU A 252 8.12 -3.17 -15.07
N VAL A 253 7.34 -2.20 -15.56
CA VAL A 253 6.09 -2.47 -16.29
C VAL A 253 6.33 -3.30 -17.56
N ARG A 254 7.46 -3.08 -18.24
CA ARG A 254 7.84 -3.85 -19.42
C ARG A 254 8.09 -5.32 -19.14
N LEU A 255 8.57 -5.64 -17.93
CA LEU A 255 8.97 -6.98 -17.52
C LEU A 255 7.87 -7.76 -16.80
N LEU A 256 6.81 -7.07 -16.35
CA LEU A 256 5.68 -7.75 -15.71
C LEU A 256 4.93 -8.64 -16.72
N ASP A 257 4.77 -9.92 -16.35
CA ASP A 257 4.04 -10.95 -17.11
C ASP A 257 2.94 -11.60 -16.27
N ILE A 258 2.21 -10.80 -15.51
CA ILE A 258 1.10 -11.20 -14.64
C ILE A 258 -0.13 -10.35 -14.91
N PRO A 259 -1.34 -10.86 -14.62
CA PRO A 259 -2.60 -10.12 -14.81
C PRO A 259 -2.87 -9.12 -13.68
N ALA A 260 -1.84 -8.46 -13.15
CA ALA A 260 -1.99 -7.42 -12.13
C ALA A 260 -2.29 -6.06 -12.77
N GLU A 261 -3.09 -5.25 -12.07
CA GLU A 261 -3.21 -3.85 -12.41
C GLU A 261 -1.93 -3.11 -11.96
N PHE A 262 -1.55 -2.07 -12.69
CA PHE A 262 -0.44 -1.21 -12.33
C PHE A 262 -0.92 0.23 -12.22
N ALA A 263 -0.68 0.88 -11.09
CA ALA A 263 -1.08 2.26 -10.85
C ALA A 263 0.07 3.10 -10.27
N MET A 264 0.24 4.33 -10.78
CA MET A 264 1.04 5.35 -10.12
C MET A 264 0.19 6.00 -9.03
N LEU A 265 0.55 5.79 -7.77
CA LEU A 265 -0.19 6.31 -6.62
C LEU A 265 0.33 7.67 -6.13
N GLY A 266 1.59 7.99 -6.43
CA GLY A 266 2.21 9.27 -6.09
C GLY A 266 3.48 9.51 -6.89
N ALA A 267 3.81 10.79 -7.08
CA ALA A 267 5.08 11.25 -7.64
C ALA A 267 5.81 12.10 -6.60
N SER A 268 7.14 12.18 -6.67
CA SER A 268 7.96 13.00 -5.78
C SER A 268 7.67 14.50 -5.90
N ASN A 269 7.08 14.91 -7.04
CA ASN A 269 6.47 16.23 -7.20
C ASN A 269 4.95 16.07 -7.35
N PRO A 270 4.12 16.99 -6.82
CA PRO A 270 2.67 16.89 -6.85
C PRO A 270 2.06 17.17 -8.23
N VAL A 271 2.65 16.69 -9.28
CA VAL A 271 2.01 16.61 -10.59
C VAL A 271 1.10 15.39 -10.53
N MET A 272 -0.14 15.63 -10.15
CA MET A 272 -1.17 14.60 -10.20
C MET A 272 -1.35 14.15 -11.65
N LEU A 273 -0.70 13.05 -12.02
CA LEU A 273 -1.02 12.33 -13.24
C LEU A 273 -2.39 11.64 -13.00
N ARG A 274 -3.46 12.35 -13.35
CA ARG A 274 -4.78 11.76 -13.47
C ARG A 274 -4.81 10.85 -14.70
N GLY A 275 -4.42 9.62 -14.49
CA GLY A 275 -4.61 8.52 -15.41
C GLY A 275 -5.17 7.34 -14.65
N SER A 276 -6.33 7.49 -14.02
CA SER A 276 -7.09 6.34 -13.56
C SER A 276 -7.57 5.61 -14.81
N LEU A 277 -7.04 4.42 -15.05
CA LEU A 277 -7.69 3.47 -15.95
C LEU A 277 -9.05 3.12 -15.32
N PRO A 278 -10.17 3.24 -16.05
CA PRO A 278 -11.47 2.88 -15.52
C PRO A 278 -11.45 1.39 -15.12
N TYR A 279 -11.81 1.11 -13.88
CA TYR A 279 -12.05 -0.23 -13.37
C TYR A 279 -13.25 -0.83 -14.12
N HIS A 280 -12.99 -1.69 -15.11
CA HIS A 280 -14.00 -2.55 -15.70
C HIS A 280 -13.66 -4.01 -15.39
N ARG A 281 -14.45 -4.61 -14.50
CA ARG A 281 -14.38 -6.00 -14.05
C ARG A 281 -14.68 -7.06 -15.13
N SER A 282 -14.72 -6.70 -16.40
CA SER A 282 -15.15 -7.62 -17.45
C SER A 282 -14.33 -7.53 -18.72
N GLU A 283 -13.01 -7.65 -18.64
CA GLU A 283 -12.26 -8.09 -19.83
C GLU A 283 -10.84 -8.46 -19.42
N ARG A 284 -10.68 -9.71 -18.98
CA ARG A 284 -9.38 -10.38 -18.88
C ARG A 284 -8.86 -10.61 -20.29
N LYS A 285 -8.25 -9.62 -20.93
CA LYS A 285 -7.34 -9.80 -22.08
C LYS A 285 -6.55 -8.50 -22.35
N ASN A 286 -5.23 -8.60 -22.26
CA ASN A 286 -4.18 -7.69 -22.72
C ASN A 286 -3.67 -6.59 -21.79
N ASN A 287 -2.81 -6.97 -20.81
CA ASN A 287 -1.92 -6.04 -20.08
C ASN A 287 -0.94 -5.26 -20.99
N ARG A 288 -0.80 -5.65 -22.24
CA ARG A 288 0.00 -4.90 -23.25
C ARG A 288 -0.52 -3.49 -23.54
N VAL A 289 -1.78 -3.19 -23.21
CA VAL A 289 -2.38 -1.86 -23.45
C VAL A 289 -1.94 -0.85 -22.39
N GLY A 290 -1.78 -1.26 -21.12
CA GLY A 290 -1.27 -0.38 -20.05
C GLY A 290 0.19 0.01 -20.26
N ALA A 291 1.03 -0.97 -20.62
CA ALA A 291 2.45 -0.75 -20.93
C ALA A 291 2.65 0.17 -22.16
N ARG A 292 1.82 0.04 -23.20
CA ARG A 292 1.85 0.96 -24.33
C ARG A 292 1.49 2.40 -23.97
N LYS A 293 0.49 2.61 -23.11
CA LYS A 293 0.11 3.97 -22.68
C LYS A 293 1.19 4.63 -21.82
N LEU A 294 1.90 3.89 -20.97
CA LEU A 294 3.05 4.40 -20.21
C LEU A 294 4.24 4.71 -21.14
N LEU A 295 4.47 3.91 -22.17
CA LEU A 295 5.51 4.14 -23.18
C LEU A 295 5.22 5.40 -24.01
N ASP A 296 3.97 5.63 -24.41
CA ASP A 296 3.53 6.83 -25.11
C ASP A 296 3.67 8.09 -24.22
N PHE A 297 3.45 7.93 -22.92
CA PHE A 297 3.59 9.02 -21.96
C PHE A 297 5.06 9.42 -21.73
N SER A 298 5.99 8.44 -21.73
CA SER A 298 7.44 8.74 -21.66
C SER A 298 7.94 9.49 -22.90
N HIS A 299 7.32 9.30 -24.06
CA HIS A 299 7.61 10.04 -25.28
C HIS A 299 7.18 11.52 -25.16
N LEU A 300 5.99 11.76 -24.58
CA LEU A 300 5.45 13.10 -24.30
C LEU A 300 6.31 13.89 -23.30
N LEU A 301 6.89 13.23 -22.31
CA LEU A 301 7.79 13.85 -21.35
C LEU A 301 9.15 14.25 -21.98
N ARG A 302 9.67 13.45 -22.94
CA ARG A 302 10.89 13.78 -23.68
C ARG A 302 10.71 14.99 -24.60
N GLU A 303 9.54 15.15 -25.21
CA GLU A 303 9.26 16.32 -26.06
C GLU A 303 9.08 17.62 -25.26
N LYS A 304 8.64 17.54 -23.98
CA LYS A 304 8.45 18.71 -23.12
C LYS A 304 9.69 19.10 -22.30
N SER A 305 10.63 18.21 -22.08
CA SER A 305 11.87 18.51 -21.32
C SER A 305 12.87 19.39 -22.08
N GLY A 306 12.62 19.66 -23.36
CA GLY A 306 13.44 20.56 -24.20
C GLY A 306 13.19 22.06 -24.01
N SER A 307 12.25 22.51 -23.21
CA SER A 307 11.87 23.92 -23.17
C SER A 307 11.28 24.45 -21.85
N PHE A 308 11.94 24.20 -20.71
CA PHE A 308 11.64 24.98 -19.49
C PHE A 308 12.91 25.47 -18.82
N PRO A 309 13.10 26.80 -18.69
CA PRO A 309 14.15 27.34 -17.86
C PRO A 309 13.78 27.18 -16.38
N ILE A 310 14.58 26.44 -15.64
CA ILE A 310 14.49 26.32 -14.19
C ILE A 310 14.88 27.66 -13.56
N SER A 311 13.91 28.40 -13.06
CA SER A 311 14.14 29.52 -12.16
C SER A 311 14.13 29.02 -10.72
N LEU A 312 15.30 28.78 -10.18
CA LEU A 312 15.52 28.61 -8.74
C LEU A 312 15.18 29.92 -8.01
N ARG A 313 14.13 29.93 -7.18
CA ARG A 313 14.01 30.91 -6.10
C ARG A 313 14.18 30.19 -4.76
N ARG A 314 15.13 30.75 -3.99
CA ARG A 314 15.57 30.36 -2.65
C ARG A 314 14.46 30.36 -1.62
#